data_f20b791da903d136470c50ba436cb3b0
#
_entry.id   f20b791da903d136470c50ba436cb3b0
#
_cell.length_a   1.000
_cell.length_b   1.000
_cell.length_c   1.000
_cell.angle_alpha   90.00
_cell.angle_beta   90.00
_cell.angle_gamma   90.00
#
_symmetry.space_group_name_H-M   'P 1'
#
loop_
_entity.id
_entity.type
_entity.pdbx_description
1 polymer ?
#
loop_
_entity_poly.entity_id
_entity_poly.type
_entity_poly.pdbx_seq_one_letter_code
_entity_poly.pdbx_strand_id
1 'polypeptide(L)'
;MKPILAPLLAGLLIASAAAMPAALAQVPEAGMDAMTDPAMKRQDVLAFAGVKPGDKVADIVAGRFVRALSVAVGPTGKLYAVMPAEVVKAHPEVVGMLKTVETAPGSNVVVMTPPVNAMALPTGLDAVFIRQNYHDLYDKFMGPADVPGFNAQVFAALKPGGAYVILDHAAASGAPMTVTETLHRIDVARVKADVLAAGFKLDGDSALLANAADDHSKMVFDPAIRGKTDQFLLRFRKPG
;
A
#
# COMPACT_ATOMS: atom_id res chain seq x y z
N MET A 1 -23.88 -47.76 43.95
CA MET A 1 -23.21 -47.36 42.68
C MET A 1 -23.38 -45.85 42.56
N LYS A 2 -22.28 -45.08 42.71
CA LYS A 2 -22.24 -43.62 42.56
C LYS A 2 -21.68 -43.30 41.18
N PRO A 3 -22.25 -42.35 40.42
CA PRO A 3 -21.62 -41.94 39.14
C PRO A 3 -20.49 -40.94 39.40
N ILE A 4 -19.37 -41.21 38.72
CA ILE A 4 -18.16 -40.33 38.70
C ILE A 4 -18.41 -39.24 37.66
N LEU A 5 -18.49 -38.00 38.10
CA LEU A 5 -18.46 -36.81 37.21
C LEU A 5 -16.99 -36.56 36.78
N ALA A 6 -16.72 -36.58 35.51
CA ALA A 6 -15.47 -36.10 34.94
C ALA A 6 -15.51 -34.57 34.74
N PRO A 7 -14.44 -33.81 35.06
CA PRO A 7 -14.43 -32.37 34.82
C PRO A 7 -14.13 -32.10 33.31
N LEU A 8 -15.00 -31.30 32.67
CA LEU A 8 -14.69 -30.68 31.38
C LEU A 8 -13.59 -29.61 31.58
N LEU A 9 -12.41 -29.84 31.03
CA LEU A 9 -11.39 -28.81 30.83
C LEU A 9 -11.84 -27.91 29.67
N ALA A 10 -12.34 -26.72 29.99
CA ALA A 10 -12.51 -25.65 29.02
C ALA A 10 -11.13 -25.05 28.71
N GLY A 11 -10.58 -25.40 27.57
CA GLY A 11 -9.36 -24.81 27.05
C GLY A 11 -9.59 -23.33 26.67
N LEU A 12 -9.07 -22.41 27.47
CA LEU A 12 -9.03 -20.98 27.19
C LEU A 12 -7.99 -20.75 26.09
N LEU A 13 -8.43 -20.57 24.84
CA LEU A 13 -7.61 -20.08 23.74
C LEU A 13 -7.28 -18.60 24.01
N ILE A 14 -6.14 -18.36 24.65
CA ILE A 14 -5.57 -17.00 24.74
C ILE A 14 -5.03 -16.68 23.33
N ALA A 15 -5.77 -15.88 22.58
CA ALA A 15 -5.25 -15.23 21.38
C ALA A 15 -4.15 -14.28 21.84
N SER A 16 -2.89 -14.68 21.64
CA SER A 16 -1.74 -13.78 21.78
C SER A 16 -1.87 -12.66 20.77
N ALA A 17 -2.37 -11.51 21.21
CA ALA A 17 -2.18 -10.26 20.46
C ALA A 17 -0.66 -10.05 20.39
N ALA A 18 -0.09 -10.18 19.18
CA ALA A 18 1.31 -9.87 18.96
C ALA A 18 1.55 -8.41 19.38
N ALA A 19 2.25 -8.22 20.48
CA ALA A 19 2.63 -6.89 20.94
C ALA A 19 3.51 -6.24 19.87
N MET A 20 3.17 -5.01 19.48
CA MET A 20 4.01 -4.20 18.60
C MET A 20 5.42 -4.12 19.20
N PRO A 21 6.49 -4.27 18.40
CA PRO A 21 7.82 -3.93 18.85
C PRO A 21 7.80 -2.49 19.36
N ALA A 22 8.17 -2.27 20.64
CA ALA A 22 8.11 -0.94 21.28
C ALA A 22 8.87 0.14 20.49
N ALA A 23 9.89 -0.26 19.74
CA ALA A 23 10.69 0.61 18.88
C ALA A 23 9.90 1.22 17.70
N LEU A 24 8.98 0.47 17.07
CA LEU A 24 8.15 1.00 16.01
C LEU A 24 7.07 1.98 16.52
N ALA A 25 6.68 1.81 17.80
CA ALA A 25 5.75 2.74 18.46
C ALA A 25 6.40 4.11 18.79
N GLN A 26 7.74 4.20 18.82
CA GLN A 26 8.49 5.39 19.22
C GLN A 26 9.06 6.19 18.04
N VAL A 27 8.86 5.76 16.77
CA VAL A 27 9.32 6.53 15.61
C VAL A 27 8.55 7.85 15.57
N PRO A 28 9.24 9.02 15.60
CA PRO A 28 8.57 10.32 15.51
C PRO A 28 7.76 10.42 14.22
N GLU A 29 6.53 10.91 14.35
CA GLU A 29 5.65 11.07 13.19
C GLU A 29 6.01 12.33 12.41
N ALA A 30 6.48 12.14 11.18
CA ALA A 30 6.48 13.21 10.21
C ALA A 30 5.06 13.32 9.58
N GLY A 31 4.12 13.91 10.33
CA GLY A 31 2.74 14.03 9.93
C GLY A 31 1.87 12.81 10.28
N MET A 32 0.56 12.93 10.06
CA MET A 32 -0.40 11.84 10.29
C MET A 32 -0.15 10.66 9.34
N ASP A 33 0.01 9.46 9.88
CA ASP A 33 0.12 8.21 9.14
C ASP A 33 -1.05 7.27 9.45
N ALA A 34 -1.08 6.10 8.80
CA ALA A 34 -2.17 5.13 8.96
C ALA A 34 -2.27 4.55 10.38
N MET A 35 -1.27 4.74 11.23
CA MET A 35 -1.33 4.31 12.65
C MET A 35 -2.13 5.27 13.51
N THR A 36 -2.20 6.55 13.13
CA THR A 36 -2.76 7.63 13.93
C THR A 36 -3.94 8.33 13.29
N ASP A 37 -4.10 8.25 11.97
CA ASP A 37 -5.20 8.85 11.24
C ASP A 37 -6.34 7.84 10.99
N PRO A 38 -7.47 7.93 11.71
CA PRO A 38 -8.59 7.02 11.52
C PRO A 38 -9.25 7.14 10.14
N ALA A 39 -9.11 8.30 9.45
CA ALA A 39 -9.65 8.51 8.12
C ALA A 39 -8.99 7.60 7.07
N MET A 40 -7.79 7.10 7.34
CA MET A 40 -7.10 6.13 6.47
C MET A 40 -7.69 4.72 6.54
N LYS A 41 -8.62 4.45 7.45
CA LYS A 41 -9.31 3.16 7.62
C LYS A 41 -8.35 1.96 7.57
N ARG A 42 -7.22 2.11 8.27
CA ARG A 42 -6.07 1.20 8.22
C ARG A 42 -6.45 -0.28 8.27
N GLN A 43 -7.29 -0.66 9.23
CA GLN A 43 -7.66 -2.06 9.44
C GLN A 43 -8.40 -2.63 8.24
N ASP A 44 -9.37 -1.88 7.71
CA ASP A 44 -10.17 -2.30 6.57
C ASP A 44 -9.35 -2.36 5.27
N VAL A 45 -8.43 -1.37 5.07
CA VAL A 45 -7.51 -1.37 3.92
C VAL A 45 -6.56 -2.56 3.97
N LEU A 46 -5.96 -2.86 5.12
CA LEU A 46 -5.08 -4.02 5.28
C LEU A 46 -5.82 -5.35 5.16
N ALA A 47 -7.04 -5.44 5.68
CA ALA A 47 -7.91 -6.61 5.51
C ALA A 47 -8.28 -6.81 4.03
N PHE A 48 -8.64 -5.75 3.32
CA PHE A 48 -8.89 -5.81 1.88
C PHE A 48 -7.63 -6.22 1.10
N ALA A 49 -6.46 -5.68 1.45
CA ALA A 49 -5.18 -6.06 0.84
C ALA A 49 -4.85 -7.55 1.08
N GLY A 50 -5.35 -8.14 2.15
CA GLY A 50 -5.12 -9.53 2.53
C GLY A 50 -3.73 -9.77 3.10
N VAL A 51 -3.06 -8.75 3.62
CA VAL A 51 -1.73 -8.84 4.24
C VAL A 51 -1.81 -9.61 5.56
N LYS A 52 -0.88 -10.52 5.78
CA LYS A 52 -0.86 -11.44 6.94
C LYS A 52 0.51 -11.45 7.62
N PRO A 53 0.58 -11.86 8.89
CA PRO A 53 1.87 -12.14 9.53
C PRO A 53 2.70 -13.16 8.75
N GLY A 54 3.97 -12.85 8.55
CA GLY A 54 4.92 -13.65 7.77
C GLY A 54 5.03 -13.25 6.30
N ASP A 55 4.13 -12.41 5.77
CA ASP A 55 4.16 -11.99 4.37
C ASP A 55 5.40 -11.14 4.04
N LYS A 56 5.82 -11.22 2.77
CA LYS A 56 6.79 -10.33 2.13
C LYS A 56 6.01 -9.32 1.28
N VAL A 57 6.05 -8.06 1.67
CA VAL A 57 5.27 -6.99 1.02
C VAL A 57 6.21 -5.92 0.50
N ALA A 58 5.96 -5.39 -0.69
CA ALA A 58 6.56 -4.15 -1.16
C ALA A 58 5.53 -3.01 -1.12
N ASP A 59 5.91 -1.87 -0.52
CA ASP A 59 5.16 -0.61 -0.54
C ASP A 59 5.89 0.33 -1.51
N ILE A 60 5.28 0.61 -2.66
CA ILE A 60 5.90 1.43 -3.72
C ILE A 60 5.45 2.88 -3.55
N VAL A 61 6.40 3.81 -3.65
CA VAL A 61 6.31 5.17 -3.16
C VAL A 61 5.91 5.16 -1.69
N ALA A 62 6.71 4.41 -0.94
CA ALA A 62 6.47 4.07 0.46
C ALA A 62 6.26 5.31 1.33
N GLY A 63 5.20 5.30 2.13
CA GLY A 63 4.83 6.48 2.89
C GLY A 63 3.97 6.16 4.11
N ARG A 64 2.78 6.74 4.17
CA ARG A 64 1.92 6.72 5.37
C ARG A 64 1.48 5.33 5.84
N PHE A 65 1.61 4.28 5.03
CA PHE A 65 1.27 2.91 5.41
C PHE A 65 2.47 2.06 5.84
N VAL A 66 3.71 2.55 5.74
CA VAL A 66 4.93 1.78 6.08
C VAL A 66 4.86 1.16 7.47
N ARG A 67 4.53 1.96 8.51
CA ARG A 67 4.41 1.44 9.89
C ARG A 67 3.28 0.42 10.01
N ALA A 68 2.15 0.69 9.39
CA ALA A 68 0.98 -0.19 9.43
C ALA A 68 1.25 -1.54 8.73
N LEU A 69 1.89 -1.52 7.56
CA LEU A 69 2.29 -2.71 6.82
C LEU A 69 3.36 -3.51 7.59
N SER A 70 4.38 -2.81 8.15
CA SER A 70 5.42 -3.43 8.99
C SER A 70 4.82 -4.19 10.17
N VAL A 71 3.84 -3.59 10.87
CA VAL A 71 3.12 -4.23 11.97
C VAL A 71 2.29 -5.42 11.47
N ALA A 72 1.60 -5.27 10.33
CA ALA A 72 0.73 -6.32 9.79
C ALA A 72 1.50 -7.57 9.37
N VAL A 73 2.67 -7.42 8.73
CA VAL A 73 3.52 -8.56 8.36
C VAL A 73 4.24 -9.17 9.57
N GLY A 74 4.38 -8.43 10.66
CA GLY A 74 4.96 -8.89 11.91
C GLY A 74 6.46 -9.26 11.82
N PRO A 75 7.04 -9.79 12.91
CA PRO A 75 8.49 -9.99 13.04
C PRO A 75 9.06 -11.05 12.10
N THR A 76 8.24 -11.97 11.61
CA THR A 76 8.65 -13.03 10.67
C THR A 76 8.44 -12.63 9.21
N GLY A 77 7.68 -11.56 8.95
CA GLY A 77 7.49 -10.98 7.64
C GLY A 77 8.58 -9.97 7.26
N LYS A 78 8.46 -9.42 6.06
CA LYS A 78 9.38 -8.42 5.55
C LYS A 78 8.61 -7.34 4.78
N LEU A 79 8.91 -6.07 5.06
CA LEU A 79 8.42 -4.95 4.29
C LEU A 79 9.58 -4.32 3.49
N TYR A 80 9.42 -4.24 2.19
CA TYR A 80 10.30 -3.50 1.30
C TYR A 80 9.66 -2.13 1.05
N ALA A 81 10.19 -1.09 1.68
CA ALA A 81 9.78 0.29 1.49
C ALA A 81 10.51 0.84 0.27
N VAL A 82 9.86 0.84 -0.88
CA VAL A 82 10.44 1.20 -2.17
C VAL A 82 10.12 2.66 -2.47
N MET A 83 11.15 3.49 -2.58
CA MET A 83 11.03 4.89 -2.95
C MET A 83 11.78 5.11 -4.26
N PRO A 84 11.08 5.29 -5.41
CA PRO A 84 11.76 5.50 -6.69
C PRO A 84 12.77 6.65 -6.65
N ALA A 85 13.89 6.48 -7.32
CA ALA A 85 14.97 7.47 -7.35
C ALA A 85 14.51 8.83 -7.87
N GLU A 86 13.51 8.85 -8.75
CA GLU A 86 12.88 10.04 -9.29
C GLU A 86 12.14 10.82 -8.19
N VAL A 87 11.43 10.12 -7.30
CA VAL A 87 10.77 10.72 -6.12
C VAL A 87 11.82 11.23 -5.13
N VAL A 88 12.87 10.45 -4.88
CA VAL A 88 13.99 10.88 -4.00
C VAL A 88 14.66 12.15 -4.53
N LYS A 89 14.80 12.28 -5.85
CA LYS A 89 15.35 13.48 -6.47
C LYS A 89 14.46 14.71 -6.24
N ALA A 90 13.14 14.54 -6.30
CA ALA A 90 12.16 15.61 -6.06
C ALA A 90 11.99 15.93 -4.55
N HIS A 91 12.08 14.90 -3.69
CA HIS A 91 11.79 14.93 -2.26
C HIS A 91 12.85 14.15 -1.45
N PRO A 92 14.09 14.67 -1.34
CA PRO A 92 15.20 13.93 -0.70
C PRO A 92 14.98 13.62 0.78
N GLU A 93 14.13 14.39 1.46
CA GLU A 93 13.79 14.21 2.88
C GLU A 93 13.06 12.89 3.18
N VAL A 94 12.34 12.32 2.20
CA VAL A 94 11.54 11.10 2.41
C VAL A 94 12.41 9.88 2.77
N VAL A 95 13.63 9.80 2.24
CA VAL A 95 14.55 8.71 2.53
C VAL A 95 14.98 8.71 4.00
N GLY A 96 15.22 9.90 4.57
CA GLY A 96 15.57 10.03 5.99
C GLY A 96 14.48 9.47 6.91
N MET A 97 13.21 9.77 6.61
CA MET A 97 12.07 9.23 7.36
C MET A 97 11.99 7.70 7.27
N LEU A 98 12.13 7.14 6.06
CA LEU A 98 12.10 5.69 5.87
C LEU A 98 13.28 4.99 6.56
N LYS A 99 14.48 5.59 6.52
CA LYS A 99 15.68 5.08 7.22
C LYS A 99 15.48 5.05 8.74
N THR A 100 14.76 5.99 9.32
CA THR A 100 14.43 5.97 10.75
C THR A 100 13.59 4.73 11.10
N VAL A 101 12.65 4.32 10.24
CA VAL A 101 11.88 3.09 10.45
C VAL A 101 12.74 1.86 10.23
N GLU A 102 13.59 1.84 9.19
CA GLU A 102 14.48 0.71 8.86
C GLU A 102 15.45 0.41 10.00
N THR A 103 16.05 1.45 10.59
CA THR A 103 17.09 1.31 11.64
C THR A 103 16.53 1.14 13.04
N ALA A 104 15.21 1.21 13.23
CA ALA A 104 14.58 0.98 14.53
C ALA A 104 14.86 -0.44 15.03
N PRO A 105 15.14 -0.64 16.34
CA PRO A 105 15.38 -1.96 16.91
C PRO A 105 14.23 -2.94 16.59
N GLY A 106 14.57 -4.12 16.06
CA GLY A 106 13.58 -5.13 15.68
C GLY A 106 12.80 -4.82 14.41
N SER A 107 13.26 -3.87 13.60
CA SER A 107 12.62 -3.54 12.31
C SER A 107 12.66 -4.71 11.34
N ASN A 108 11.55 -4.90 10.62
CA ASN A 108 11.41 -5.82 9.51
C ASN A 108 11.33 -5.07 8.15
N VAL A 109 11.70 -3.78 8.16
CA VAL A 109 11.67 -2.91 6.97
C VAL A 109 13.03 -2.88 6.28
N VAL A 110 13.02 -2.88 4.95
CA VAL A 110 14.19 -2.65 4.09
C VAL A 110 13.86 -1.51 3.15
N VAL A 111 14.65 -0.45 3.16
CA VAL A 111 14.47 0.70 2.27
C VAL A 111 15.23 0.48 0.95
N MET A 112 14.54 0.68 -0.16
CA MET A 112 15.07 0.57 -1.51
C MET A 112 14.83 1.87 -2.28
N THR A 113 15.82 2.32 -3.07
CA THR A 113 15.72 3.57 -3.86
C THR A 113 16.10 3.33 -5.33
N PRO A 114 15.45 2.39 -6.02
CA PRO A 114 15.76 2.08 -7.42
C PRO A 114 15.15 3.11 -8.39
N PRO A 115 15.61 3.19 -9.64
CA PRO A 115 14.90 3.88 -10.71
C PRO A 115 13.52 3.23 -10.95
N VAL A 116 12.49 4.03 -11.29
CA VAL A 116 11.12 3.54 -11.52
C VAL A 116 11.04 2.49 -12.64
N ASN A 117 11.85 2.67 -13.70
CA ASN A 117 11.89 1.75 -14.83
C ASN A 117 12.78 0.50 -14.61
N ALA A 118 13.46 0.41 -13.45
CA ALA A 118 14.35 -0.70 -13.09
C ALA A 118 14.30 -0.96 -11.58
N MET A 119 13.10 -1.27 -11.05
CA MET A 119 12.87 -1.36 -9.59
C MET A 119 13.62 -2.52 -8.92
N ALA A 120 13.99 -3.57 -9.67
CA ALA A 120 14.67 -4.75 -9.15
C ALA A 120 14.02 -5.29 -7.85
N LEU A 121 12.70 -5.36 -7.82
CA LEU A 121 11.95 -5.83 -6.65
C LEU A 121 12.34 -7.27 -6.31
N PRO A 122 12.39 -7.64 -5.02
CA PRO A 122 12.56 -9.03 -4.61
C PRO A 122 11.47 -9.93 -5.21
N THR A 123 11.82 -11.14 -5.55
CA THR A 123 10.86 -12.13 -6.08
C THR A 123 10.13 -12.88 -4.96
N GLY A 124 8.97 -13.45 -5.29
CA GLY A 124 8.16 -14.22 -4.34
C GLY A 124 7.45 -13.36 -3.31
N LEU A 125 7.12 -12.11 -3.66
CA LEU A 125 6.31 -11.23 -2.81
C LEU A 125 4.88 -11.76 -2.69
N ASP A 126 4.32 -11.64 -1.49
CA ASP A 126 2.93 -11.95 -1.18
C ASP A 126 2.00 -10.82 -1.65
N ALA A 127 2.44 -9.59 -1.48
CA ALA A 127 1.71 -8.42 -1.95
C ALA A 127 2.64 -7.29 -2.39
N VAL A 128 2.14 -6.47 -3.32
CA VAL A 128 2.66 -5.16 -3.67
C VAL A 128 1.55 -4.15 -3.41
N PHE A 129 1.88 -3.07 -2.72
CA PHE A 129 0.98 -1.99 -2.36
C PHE A 129 1.49 -0.67 -2.95
N ILE A 130 0.61 0.13 -3.55
CA ILE A 130 0.87 1.51 -3.96
C ILE A 130 -0.32 2.37 -3.56
N ARG A 131 -0.05 3.50 -2.91
CA ARG A 131 -1.08 4.36 -2.38
C ARG A 131 -0.90 5.80 -2.81
N GLN A 132 -1.89 6.34 -3.53
CA GLN A 132 -1.97 7.74 -3.95
C GLN A 132 -0.76 8.21 -4.78
N ASN A 133 -0.15 7.28 -5.53
CA ASN A 133 1.04 7.52 -6.34
C ASN A 133 1.06 6.68 -7.64
N TYR A 134 -0.02 5.95 -7.95
CA TYR A 134 -0.09 5.28 -9.25
C TYR A 134 -0.27 6.31 -10.39
N HIS A 135 -1.03 7.38 -10.13
CA HIS A 135 -1.18 8.49 -11.06
C HIS A 135 0.14 9.18 -11.37
N ASP A 136 1.07 9.27 -10.42
CA ASP A 136 2.39 9.87 -10.59
C ASP A 136 3.24 9.19 -11.66
N LEU A 137 2.97 7.91 -11.99
CA LEU A 137 3.66 7.21 -13.08
C LEU A 137 3.47 7.89 -14.44
N TYR A 138 2.48 8.76 -14.57
CA TYR A 138 2.18 9.53 -15.77
C TYR A 138 2.71 10.96 -15.71
N ASP A 139 3.24 11.38 -14.57
CA ASP A 139 3.71 12.74 -14.35
C ASP A 139 5.17 12.90 -14.79
N LYS A 140 5.52 14.10 -15.24
CA LYS A 140 6.86 14.38 -15.81
C LYS A 140 8.00 14.13 -14.83
N PHE A 141 7.77 14.34 -13.53
CA PHE A 141 8.82 14.16 -12.54
C PHE A 141 9.23 12.69 -12.38
N MET A 142 8.36 11.73 -12.71
CA MET A 142 8.66 10.29 -12.71
C MET A 142 9.46 9.82 -13.92
N GLY A 143 9.76 10.70 -14.86
CA GLY A 143 10.83 10.47 -15.64
C GLY A 143 10.98 10.33 -17.11
N PRO A 144 10.07 10.03 -18.03
CA PRO A 144 8.76 9.37 -17.98
C PRO A 144 8.84 7.88 -17.55
N ALA A 145 7.87 7.45 -16.75
CA ALA A 145 7.78 6.05 -16.39
C ALA A 145 7.20 5.21 -17.56
N ASP A 146 7.80 4.05 -17.79
CA ASP A 146 7.24 3.00 -18.65
C ASP A 146 6.17 2.24 -17.85
N VAL A 147 4.92 2.69 -17.88
CA VAL A 147 3.82 2.09 -17.08
C VAL A 147 3.58 0.62 -17.42
N PRO A 148 3.57 0.17 -18.69
CA PRO A 148 3.55 -1.26 -19.00
C PRO A 148 4.71 -2.03 -18.37
N GLY A 149 5.94 -1.52 -18.52
CA GLY A 149 7.15 -2.12 -17.93
C GLY A 149 7.12 -2.10 -16.39
N PHE A 150 6.60 -1.04 -15.77
CA PHE A 150 6.39 -0.96 -14.33
C PHE A 150 5.44 -2.06 -13.83
N ASN A 151 4.27 -2.23 -14.45
CA ASN A 151 3.32 -3.27 -14.08
C ASN A 151 3.87 -4.69 -14.34
N ALA A 152 4.67 -4.87 -15.40
CA ALA A 152 5.36 -6.14 -15.67
C ALA A 152 6.41 -6.46 -14.59
N GLN A 153 7.15 -5.48 -14.06
CA GLN A 153 8.08 -5.67 -12.95
C GLN A 153 7.33 -6.11 -11.67
N VAL A 154 6.19 -5.47 -11.37
CA VAL A 154 5.32 -5.86 -10.23
C VAL A 154 4.81 -7.29 -10.44
N PHE A 155 4.36 -7.62 -11.65
CA PHE A 155 3.90 -8.97 -11.97
C PHE A 155 5.01 -10.02 -11.77
N ALA A 156 6.22 -9.74 -12.24
CA ALA A 156 7.36 -10.66 -12.08
C ALA A 156 7.73 -10.87 -10.61
N ALA A 157 7.68 -9.83 -9.78
CA ALA A 157 8.06 -9.86 -8.37
C ALA A 157 7.08 -10.67 -7.51
N LEU A 158 5.79 -10.66 -7.84
CA LEU A 158 4.77 -11.38 -7.08
C LEU A 158 4.85 -12.90 -7.30
N LYS A 159 4.59 -13.66 -6.25
CA LYS A 159 4.35 -15.12 -6.35
C LYS A 159 3.01 -15.38 -7.07
N PRO A 160 2.79 -16.59 -7.63
CA PRO A 160 1.46 -17.00 -8.08
C PRO A 160 0.41 -16.81 -6.95
N GLY A 161 -0.74 -16.22 -7.26
CA GLY A 161 -1.77 -15.84 -6.30
C GLY A 161 -1.44 -14.57 -5.46
N GLY A 162 -0.27 -13.96 -5.65
CA GLY A 162 0.11 -12.72 -4.95
C GLY A 162 -0.77 -11.54 -5.32
N ALA A 163 -0.93 -10.59 -4.40
CA ALA A 163 -1.82 -9.44 -4.54
C ALA A 163 -1.08 -8.19 -5.02
N TYR A 164 -1.66 -7.47 -5.98
CA TYR A 164 -1.30 -6.10 -6.29
C TYR A 164 -2.44 -5.19 -5.86
N VAL A 165 -2.19 -4.31 -4.90
CA VAL A 165 -3.19 -3.42 -4.30
C VAL A 165 -2.88 -1.98 -4.67
N ILE A 166 -3.87 -1.31 -5.26
CA ILE A 166 -3.77 0.08 -5.69
C ILE A 166 -4.89 0.88 -5.03
N LEU A 167 -4.48 1.89 -4.27
CA LEU A 167 -5.35 2.88 -3.67
C LEU A 167 -4.95 4.23 -4.27
N ASP A 168 -5.88 4.93 -4.95
CA ASP A 168 -5.55 6.24 -5.51
C ASP A 168 -6.75 7.17 -5.58
N HIS A 169 -6.49 8.45 -5.87
CA HIS A 169 -7.50 9.49 -6.04
C HIS A 169 -8.25 9.30 -7.38
N ALA A 170 -9.57 9.18 -7.29
CA ALA A 170 -10.40 9.04 -8.47
C ALA A 170 -10.48 10.36 -9.26
N ALA A 171 -10.31 10.27 -10.58
CA ALA A 171 -10.74 11.30 -11.52
C ALA A 171 -12.17 11.02 -12.01
N ALA A 172 -12.78 12.00 -12.64
CA ALA A 172 -14.02 11.79 -13.38
C ALA A 172 -13.83 10.72 -14.47
N SER A 173 -14.85 9.92 -14.71
CA SER A 173 -14.82 8.88 -15.75
C SER A 173 -14.55 9.50 -17.12
N GLY A 174 -13.57 8.94 -17.84
CA GLY A 174 -13.13 9.44 -19.15
C GLY A 174 -12.24 10.69 -19.09
N ALA A 175 -11.78 11.08 -17.91
CA ALA A 175 -10.88 12.22 -17.75
C ALA A 175 -9.58 12.03 -18.56
N PRO A 176 -9.04 13.09 -19.20
CA PRO A 176 -7.79 13.00 -19.93
C PRO A 176 -6.61 12.76 -18.96
N MET A 177 -5.53 12.14 -19.47
CA MET A 177 -4.35 11.83 -18.63
C MET A 177 -3.64 13.06 -18.04
N THR A 178 -3.89 14.25 -18.59
CA THR A 178 -3.34 15.50 -18.03
C THR A 178 -3.83 15.81 -16.61
N VAL A 179 -4.91 15.17 -16.14
CA VAL A 179 -5.40 15.36 -14.78
C VAL A 179 -4.50 14.72 -13.72
N THR A 180 -3.62 13.80 -14.09
CA THR A 180 -2.64 13.23 -13.17
C THR A 180 -1.73 14.35 -12.63
N GLU A 181 -1.14 15.14 -13.52
CA GLU A 181 -0.24 16.23 -13.17
C GLU A 181 -0.98 17.48 -12.62
N THR A 182 -2.22 17.74 -13.07
CA THR A 182 -2.93 18.99 -12.70
C THR A 182 -3.82 18.85 -11.47
N LEU A 183 -4.42 17.67 -11.25
CA LEU A 183 -5.34 17.42 -10.15
C LEU A 183 -4.86 16.31 -9.20
N HIS A 184 -3.77 15.61 -9.52
CA HIS A 184 -3.29 14.41 -8.82
C HIS A 184 -4.39 13.35 -8.69
N ARG A 185 -5.02 13.03 -9.83
CA ARG A 185 -6.12 12.07 -9.96
C ARG A 185 -5.93 11.21 -11.21
N ILE A 186 -6.50 10.02 -11.18
CA ILE A 186 -6.50 9.13 -12.34
C ILE A 186 -7.86 8.45 -12.52
N ASP A 187 -8.29 8.27 -13.78
CA ASP A 187 -9.49 7.48 -14.07
C ASP A 187 -9.26 6.01 -13.68
N VAL A 188 -10.15 5.48 -12.85
CA VAL A 188 -10.10 4.08 -12.38
C VAL A 188 -10.13 3.07 -13.53
N ALA A 189 -10.82 3.41 -14.63
CA ALA A 189 -10.87 2.55 -15.82
C ALA A 189 -9.49 2.44 -16.48
N ARG A 190 -8.71 3.52 -16.48
CA ARG A 190 -7.32 3.51 -16.98
C ARG A 190 -6.43 2.59 -16.13
N VAL A 191 -6.47 2.71 -14.81
CA VAL A 191 -5.70 1.84 -13.92
C VAL A 191 -6.04 0.37 -14.12
N LYS A 192 -7.34 0.04 -14.22
CA LYS A 192 -7.79 -1.32 -14.50
C LYS A 192 -7.23 -1.84 -15.84
N ALA A 193 -7.32 -1.03 -16.89
CA ALA A 193 -6.82 -1.42 -18.22
C ALA A 193 -5.30 -1.71 -18.21
N ASP A 194 -4.51 -0.84 -17.58
CA ASP A 194 -3.05 -0.98 -17.52
C ASP A 194 -2.61 -2.24 -16.75
N VAL A 195 -3.23 -2.50 -15.61
CA VAL A 195 -2.87 -3.63 -14.76
C VAL A 195 -3.35 -4.96 -15.37
N LEU A 196 -4.54 -4.98 -15.97
CA LEU A 196 -5.05 -6.16 -16.69
C LEU A 196 -4.16 -6.50 -17.90
N ALA A 197 -3.66 -5.48 -18.62
CA ALA A 197 -2.75 -5.66 -19.76
C ALA A 197 -1.43 -6.33 -19.36
N ALA A 198 -0.97 -6.16 -18.11
CA ALA A 198 0.20 -6.84 -17.56
C ALA A 198 -0.05 -8.30 -17.15
N GLY A 199 -1.27 -8.82 -17.35
CA GLY A 199 -1.63 -10.22 -17.10
C GLY A 199 -2.28 -10.49 -15.73
N PHE A 200 -2.53 -9.48 -14.95
CA PHE A 200 -3.28 -9.60 -13.69
C PHE A 200 -4.77 -9.87 -13.93
N LYS A 201 -5.45 -10.38 -12.89
CA LYS A 201 -6.92 -10.46 -12.83
C LYS A 201 -7.43 -9.55 -11.72
N LEU A 202 -8.50 -8.79 -12.00
CA LEU A 202 -9.18 -8.02 -10.96
C LEU A 202 -9.83 -8.99 -9.96
N ASP A 203 -9.50 -8.84 -8.67
CA ASP A 203 -9.94 -9.71 -7.58
C ASP A 203 -10.78 -8.95 -6.54
N GLY A 204 -10.73 -7.64 -6.54
CA GLY A 204 -11.54 -6.80 -5.65
C GLY A 204 -11.58 -5.34 -6.10
N ASP A 205 -12.74 -4.73 -5.91
CA ASP A 205 -13.02 -3.32 -6.13
C ASP A 205 -13.86 -2.83 -4.96
N SER A 206 -13.31 -1.94 -4.15
CA SER A 206 -13.92 -1.54 -2.88
C SER A 206 -14.26 -0.07 -2.85
N ALA A 207 -15.50 0.23 -2.46
CA ALA A 207 -15.98 1.58 -2.19
C ALA A 207 -15.61 2.08 -0.77
N LEU A 208 -14.71 1.41 -0.06
CA LEU A 208 -14.34 1.73 1.32
C LEU A 208 -13.97 3.20 1.52
N LEU A 209 -13.26 3.78 0.55
CA LEU A 209 -12.76 5.16 0.58
C LEU A 209 -13.47 6.07 -0.44
N ALA A 210 -14.58 5.60 -1.02
CA ALA A 210 -15.37 6.41 -1.94
C ALA A 210 -16.02 7.61 -1.23
N ASN A 211 -16.04 8.76 -1.91
CA ASN A 211 -16.71 9.96 -1.43
C ASN A 211 -17.49 10.64 -2.56
N ALA A 212 -18.78 10.35 -2.67
CA ALA A 212 -19.65 10.90 -3.69
C ALA A 212 -19.84 12.44 -3.61
N ALA A 213 -19.39 13.09 -2.53
CA ALA A 213 -19.43 14.54 -2.40
C ALA A 213 -18.23 15.24 -3.07
N ASP A 214 -17.21 14.49 -3.49
CA ASP A 214 -16.09 15.00 -4.28
C ASP A 214 -16.45 14.93 -5.77
N ASP A 215 -16.60 16.10 -6.40
CA ASP A 215 -16.97 16.23 -7.82
C ASP A 215 -15.79 16.05 -8.78
N HIS A 216 -14.60 15.71 -8.27
CA HIS A 216 -13.34 15.50 -8.99
C HIS A 216 -12.79 16.74 -9.73
N SER A 217 -13.36 17.92 -9.50
CA SER A 217 -12.95 19.15 -10.22
C SER A 217 -11.73 19.84 -9.62
N LYS A 218 -11.40 19.53 -8.36
CA LYS A 218 -10.33 20.18 -7.61
C LYS A 218 -9.09 19.30 -7.47
N MET A 219 -7.92 19.96 -7.41
CA MET A 219 -6.68 19.30 -7.03
C MET A 219 -6.79 18.72 -5.62
N VAL A 220 -6.26 17.52 -5.40
CA VAL A 220 -6.43 16.78 -4.12
C VAL A 220 -5.87 17.51 -2.90
N PHE A 221 -4.96 18.48 -3.09
CA PHE A 221 -4.39 19.32 -2.03
C PHE A 221 -5.18 20.60 -1.75
N ASP A 222 -6.26 20.89 -2.51
CA ASP A 222 -7.14 22.04 -2.22
C ASP A 222 -7.68 21.92 -0.79
N PRO A 223 -7.54 22.96 0.04
CA PRO A 223 -7.97 22.92 1.45
C PRO A 223 -9.43 22.52 1.66
N ALA A 224 -10.31 22.77 0.69
CA ALA A 224 -11.73 22.43 0.79
C ALA A 224 -12.00 20.91 0.76
N ILE A 225 -11.10 20.11 0.11
CA ILE A 225 -11.29 18.68 -0.10
C ILE A 225 -10.12 17.83 0.41
N ARG A 226 -9.02 18.44 0.83
CA ARG A 226 -7.84 17.71 1.32
C ARG A 226 -8.22 16.73 2.42
N GLY A 227 -7.84 15.44 2.24
CA GLY A 227 -8.20 14.36 3.16
C GLY A 227 -9.64 13.84 3.02
N LYS A 228 -10.44 14.42 2.07
CA LYS A 228 -11.84 14.04 1.81
C LYS A 228 -12.08 13.71 0.33
N THR A 229 -11.04 13.53 -0.45
CA THR A 229 -11.15 13.18 -1.87
C THR A 229 -11.79 11.82 -2.06
N ASP A 230 -12.50 11.64 -3.17
CA ASP A 230 -12.94 10.33 -3.63
C ASP A 230 -11.72 9.48 -3.99
N GLN A 231 -11.70 8.24 -3.51
CA GLN A 231 -10.60 7.32 -3.74
C GLN A 231 -11.16 5.92 -4.07
N PHE A 232 -10.51 5.26 -5.01
CA PHE A 232 -10.74 3.86 -5.29
C PHE A 232 -9.70 2.99 -4.56
N LEU A 233 -10.09 1.75 -4.26
CA LEU A 233 -9.23 0.73 -3.69
C LEU A 233 -9.41 -0.56 -4.48
N LEU A 234 -8.41 -0.93 -5.29
CA LEU A 234 -8.43 -2.09 -6.17
C LEU A 234 -7.46 -3.15 -5.67
N ARG A 235 -7.85 -4.43 -5.82
CA ARG A 235 -6.95 -5.55 -5.64
C ARG A 235 -6.96 -6.41 -6.91
N PHE A 236 -5.75 -6.67 -7.39
CA PHE A 236 -5.53 -7.59 -8.49
C PHE A 236 -4.76 -8.82 -8.00
N ARG A 237 -4.87 -9.93 -8.71
CA ARG A 237 -4.15 -11.18 -8.44
C ARG A 237 -3.29 -11.56 -9.63
N LYS A 238 -2.04 -11.97 -9.35
CA LYS A 238 -1.26 -12.74 -10.31
C LYS A 238 -1.89 -14.12 -10.43
N PRO A 239 -2.27 -14.57 -11.65
CA PRO A 239 -2.75 -15.96 -11.85
C PRO A 239 -1.76 -16.99 -11.33
N GLY A 240 -2.30 -18.18 -10.92
CA GLY A 240 -1.50 -19.34 -10.54
C GLY A 240 -0.96 -20.10 -11.74
#